data_5d5a4b09586a46401abec22319ab70f5
#
_entry.id   5d5a4b09586a46401abec22319ab70f5
#
_cell.length_a   1.000
_cell.length_b   1.000
_cell.length_c   1.000
_cell.angle_alpha   90.00
_cell.angle_beta   90.00
_cell.angle_gamma   90.00
#
_symmetry.space_group_name_H-M   'P 1'
#
loop_
_entity.id
_entity.type
_entity.pdbx_description
1 polymer ?
#
loop_
_entity_poly.entity_id
_entity_poly.type
_entity_poly.pdbx_seq_one_letter_code
_entity_poly.pdbx_strand_id
1 'polypeptide(L)'
;MPVSHKFEINIGIIGFKADVGYASSVRYTEVRPNLSLHKPASLSADILNKTGTGRKASDTIVSKPKQQINRILEKDKLSNRDMAKLARLMEKESSKTVKDSAGKSLEIKDNTTHIVEKDANKKDSIYWAGIRPIPLSDIELRSLKISDSLKIATNLKARKTDTIPLTRNKEKGKFIKTAGEIIFGHSWSDTTGFSFSHGGFINLKSLIFNSVDGFSYGLNFSISKSWKKKSTLSFMPDMRWTFGREQLMWGINTNYSFNTIKHRQLFIRAGTKSRDINNEGGINQFMNSLTSLLLKKNYLKLYESKYLSFGYSSEIINGLTLQLSTNYEDRRILHNTTNFSLLESSKVYSENIPVNRYLLSGSNEINALRDQRHLDFLTGISFTPFQKYRIHKGIKIPANSDWPTFELTWKHGINEFSEIPQGLRRYDMFRFEVSRNSTIGAFSNFKWRIRAAGFLDNRDLTFYDFFHINSQPFPVLLNNFEDAFMIPSFYSLSTPEFYVEAHLKYTTPYLLLKLLPVMSNTLMRENISLSYLGTRFQPDYTEIGYSISEILFIGELGVYAGFDDTKYKSVGVRAVLNFH
;
A
#
# COMPACT_ATOMS: atom_id res chain seq x y z
N MET A 1 21.05 -17.97 29.22
CA MET A 1 20.77 -19.17 28.42
C MET A 1 20.62 -18.72 26.97
N PRO A 2 21.30 -19.33 26.01
CA PRO A 2 21.05 -19.03 24.61
C PRO A 2 19.70 -19.63 24.20
N VAL A 3 18.84 -18.79 23.61
CA VAL A 3 17.57 -19.24 23.04
C VAL A 3 17.80 -19.38 21.53
N SER A 4 17.69 -20.60 21.01
CA SER A 4 17.77 -20.87 19.57
C SER A 4 16.38 -21.19 19.03
N HIS A 5 15.99 -20.55 17.96
CA HIS A 5 14.76 -20.87 17.22
C HIS A 5 15.16 -21.42 15.84
N LYS A 6 14.70 -22.62 15.52
CA LYS A 6 14.86 -23.22 14.20
C LYS A 6 13.49 -23.31 13.54
N PHE A 7 13.33 -22.70 12.38
CA PHE A 7 12.15 -22.82 11.54
C PHE A 7 12.56 -23.52 10.24
N GLU A 8 11.87 -24.58 9.89
CA GLU A 8 12.00 -25.25 8.59
C GLU A 8 10.71 -25.04 7.82
N ILE A 9 10.80 -24.41 6.66
CA ILE A 9 9.67 -24.19 5.75
C ILE A 9 9.94 -25.01 4.51
N ASN A 10 9.10 -26.03 4.27
CA ASN A 10 9.11 -26.83 3.04
C ASN A 10 8.08 -26.24 2.09
N ILE A 11 8.50 -25.63 0.99
CA ILE A 11 7.63 -25.08 -0.05
C ILE A 11 7.75 -25.98 -1.28
N GLY A 12 6.66 -26.70 -1.60
CA GLY A 12 6.53 -27.47 -2.85
C GLY A 12 5.61 -26.73 -3.81
N ILE A 13 6.15 -26.21 -4.91
CA ILE A 13 5.40 -25.70 -6.04
C ILE A 13 5.69 -26.62 -7.21
N ILE A 14 4.71 -26.82 -8.10
CA ILE A 14 4.79 -27.74 -9.25
C ILE A 14 6.14 -27.57 -9.98
N GLY A 15 7.03 -28.57 -9.84
CA GLY A 15 8.35 -28.60 -10.47
C GLY A 15 9.50 -27.95 -9.68
N PHE A 16 9.26 -27.32 -8.53
CA PHE A 16 10.30 -26.76 -7.67
C PHE A 16 10.09 -27.17 -6.22
N LYS A 17 11.14 -27.70 -5.60
CA LYS A 17 11.20 -27.98 -4.17
C LYS A 17 12.28 -27.09 -3.56
N ALA A 18 11.87 -26.17 -2.69
CA ALA A 18 12.79 -25.31 -1.95
C ALA A 18 12.65 -25.58 -0.46
N ASP A 19 13.72 -25.99 0.18
CA ASP A 19 13.82 -26.13 1.63
C ASP A 19 14.53 -24.89 2.17
N VAL A 20 13.82 -24.07 2.95
CA VAL A 20 14.39 -22.88 3.59
C VAL A 20 14.45 -23.09 5.09
N GLY A 21 15.66 -23.14 5.64
CA GLY A 21 15.91 -23.19 7.07
C GLY A 21 16.44 -21.85 7.58
N TYR A 22 15.84 -21.30 8.62
CA TYR A 22 16.35 -20.14 9.34
C TYR A 22 16.67 -20.52 10.78
N ALA A 23 17.89 -20.22 11.24
CA ALA A 23 18.29 -20.36 12.62
C ALA A 23 18.85 -19.04 13.14
N SER A 24 18.33 -18.56 14.27
CA SER A 24 18.87 -17.41 14.97
C SER A 24 19.24 -17.79 16.41
N SER A 25 20.36 -17.29 16.90
CA SER A 25 20.74 -17.41 18.30
C SER A 25 21.04 -16.05 18.89
N VAL A 26 20.51 -15.78 20.09
CA VAL A 26 20.77 -14.55 20.84
C VAL A 26 21.53 -14.91 22.11
N ARG A 27 22.70 -14.33 22.30
CA ARG A 27 23.50 -14.45 23.53
C ARG A 27 23.49 -13.12 24.26
N TYR A 28 22.93 -13.10 25.44
CA TYR A 28 23.04 -11.95 26.35
C TYR A 28 24.37 -12.07 27.09
N THR A 29 25.30 -11.15 26.84
CA THR A 29 26.61 -11.10 27.50
C THR A 29 26.55 -10.37 28.84
N GLU A 30 25.63 -9.41 28.97
CA GLU A 30 25.44 -8.66 30.22
C GLU A 30 24.03 -8.06 30.23
N VAL A 31 23.26 -8.31 31.29
CA VAL A 31 21.98 -7.65 31.55
C VAL A 31 22.20 -6.76 32.79
N ARG A 32 22.34 -5.46 32.58
CA ARG A 32 22.35 -4.49 33.68
C ARG A 32 20.93 -3.98 33.90
N PRO A 33 20.30 -4.29 35.06
CA PRO A 33 19.02 -3.67 35.38
C PRO A 33 19.21 -2.16 35.53
N ASN A 34 18.37 -1.39 34.85
CA ASN A 34 18.40 0.07 34.98
C ASN A 34 17.76 0.47 36.32
N LEU A 35 18.56 0.54 37.37
CA LEU A 35 18.14 0.89 38.74
C LEU A 35 17.54 2.28 38.88
N SER A 36 17.60 3.12 37.85
CA SER A 36 17.01 4.47 37.89
C SER A 36 15.51 4.50 37.62
N LEU A 37 14.89 3.39 37.18
CA LEU A 37 13.47 3.31 36.88
C LEU A 37 12.61 2.77 38.02
N HIS A 38 13.20 2.19 39.05
CA HIS A 38 12.54 1.77 40.27
C HIS A 38 13.36 2.25 41.48
N LYS A 39 12.96 3.39 42.06
CA LYS A 39 13.18 3.55 43.52
C LYS A 39 12.23 2.55 44.19
N PRO A 40 12.72 1.49 44.83
CA PRO A 40 11.85 0.71 45.67
C PRO A 40 11.39 1.64 46.80
N ALA A 41 10.07 1.76 46.98
CA ALA A 41 9.58 2.30 48.23
C ALA A 41 10.29 1.53 49.34
N SER A 42 10.88 2.24 50.29
CA SER A 42 11.58 1.67 51.42
C SER A 42 10.64 0.70 52.16
N LEU A 43 10.80 -0.59 51.89
CA LEU A 43 10.24 -1.63 52.70
C LEU A 43 11.04 -1.62 53.99
N SER A 44 10.40 -1.11 55.07
CA SER A 44 10.96 -1.17 56.40
C SER A 44 11.30 -2.61 56.76
N ALA A 45 12.45 -2.80 57.39
CA ALA A 45 13.04 -4.09 57.79
C ALA A 45 12.14 -4.96 58.68
N ASP A 46 10.97 -4.47 59.08
CA ASP A 46 10.02 -5.16 59.98
C ASP A 46 9.12 -6.21 59.27
N ILE A 47 9.15 -6.29 57.93
CA ILE A 47 8.30 -7.27 57.21
C ILE A 47 9.06 -8.61 56.95
N LEU A 48 10.38 -8.63 57.09
CA LEU A 48 11.19 -9.82 56.86
C LEU A 48 11.22 -10.85 57.99
N ASN A 49 10.75 -10.47 59.20
CA ASN A 49 10.80 -11.36 60.37
C ASN A 49 9.47 -12.00 60.77
N LYS A 50 8.42 -11.91 59.97
CA LYS A 50 7.09 -12.48 60.33
C LYS A 50 6.49 -13.47 59.31
N THR A 51 7.24 -14.17 58.53
CA THR A 51 6.69 -15.27 57.70
C THR A 51 7.60 -16.49 57.65
N GLY A 52 7.87 -17.04 58.80
CA GLY A 52 8.25 -18.45 58.93
C GLY A 52 7.01 -19.31 59.10
N THR A 53 6.31 -19.64 58.06
CA THR A 53 5.46 -20.83 57.96
C THR A 53 5.16 -21.09 56.47
N GLY A 54 5.43 -22.30 56.04
CA GLY A 54 5.36 -22.78 54.66
C GLY A 54 4.04 -22.41 53.97
N ARG A 55 4.16 -21.67 52.91
CA ARG A 55 3.11 -21.61 51.88
C ARG A 55 3.46 -22.59 50.76
N LYS A 56 2.65 -23.64 50.67
CA LYS A 56 2.49 -24.47 49.50
C LYS A 56 2.38 -23.58 48.28
N ALA A 57 3.10 -23.93 47.20
CA ALA A 57 2.97 -23.31 45.90
C ALA A 57 1.48 -23.17 45.55
N SER A 58 1.00 -21.94 45.42
CA SER A 58 -0.36 -21.70 44.96
C SER A 58 -0.46 -22.20 43.53
N ASP A 59 -1.31 -23.18 43.30
CA ASP A 59 -1.73 -23.60 41.96
C ASP A 59 -2.19 -22.37 41.18
N THR A 60 -1.37 -21.93 40.27
CA THR A 60 -1.77 -20.90 39.32
C THR A 60 -2.87 -21.53 38.48
N ILE A 61 -4.12 -21.10 38.68
CA ILE A 61 -5.28 -21.58 37.91
C ILE A 61 -5.01 -21.24 36.45
N VAL A 62 -4.48 -22.23 35.73
CA VAL A 62 -4.23 -22.12 34.28
C VAL A 62 -5.58 -21.93 33.62
N SER A 63 -5.77 -20.84 32.86
CA SER A 63 -7.04 -20.54 32.22
C SER A 63 -7.50 -21.71 31.34
N LYS A 64 -8.82 -21.98 31.29
CA LYS A 64 -9.37 -23.06 30.45
C LYS A 64 -8.87 -23.07 29.00
N PRO A 65 -8.67 -21.91 28.31
CA PRO A 65 -8.07 -21.89 26.99
C PRO A 65 -6.62 -22.38 26.95
N LYS A 66 -5.77 -22.01 27.93
CA LYS A 66 -4.37 -22.48 28.01
C LYS A 66 -4.27 -23.98 28.21
N GLN A 67 -5.16 -24.56 29.04
CA GLN A 67 -5.22 -26.02 29.20
C GLN A 67 -5.60 -26.73 27.90
N GLN A 68 -6.53 -26.16 27.12
CA GLN A 68 -6.90 -26.73 25.83
C GLN A 68 -5.79 -26.60 24.77
N ILE A 69 -5.05 -25.50 24.78
CA ILE A 69 -3.87 -25.29 23.93
C ILE A 69 -2.83 -26.38 24.23
N ASN A 70 -2.47 -26.58 25.51
CA ASN A 70 -1.49 -27.58 25.90
C ASN A 70 -1.92 -29.00 25.49
N ARG A 71 -3.19 -29.37 25.72
CA ARG A 71 -3.72 -30.68 25.30
C ARG A 71 -3.65 -30.92 23.78
N ILE A 72 -3.78 -29.86 22.99
CA ILE A 72 -3.66 -29.99 21.53
C ILE A 72 -2.19 -30.13 21.14
N LEU A 73 -1.27 -29.39 21.79
CA LEU A 73 0.16 -29.41 21.53
C LEU A 73 0.83 -30.72 21.98
N GLU A 74 0.25 -31.46 22.95
CA GLU A 74 0.73 -32.76 23.42
C GLU A 74 0.44 -33.93 22.47
N LYS A 75 -0.29 -33.71 21.39
CA LYS A 75 -0.57 -34.75 20.39
C LYS A 75 0.61 -34.93 19.45
N ASP A 76 1.05 -36.17 19.23
CA ASP A 76 2.14 -36.52 18.31
C ASP A 76 1.87 -36.13 16.85
N LYS A 77 0.60 -36.10 16.44
CA LYS A 77 0.16 -35.63 15.12
C LYS A 77 -1.05 -34.72 15.25
N LEU A 78 -0.93 -33.50 14.75
CA LEU A 78 -2.02 -32.52 14.71
C LEU A 78 -2.86 -32.69 13.45
N SER A 79 -4.16 -32.90 13.61
CA SER A 79 -5.09 -32.86 12.48
C SER A 79 -5.38 -31.41 12.05
N ASN A 80 -5.86 -31.19 10.82
CA ASN A 80 -6.25 -29.87 10.34
C ASN A 80 -7.33 -29.20 11.23
N ARG A 81 -8.20 -30.00 11.85
CA ARG A 81 -9.19 -29.52 12.84
C ARG A 81 -8.51 -29.05 14.12
N ASP A 82 -7.48 -29.78 14.58
CA ASP A 82 -6.70 -29.40 15.76
C ASP A 82 -5.94 -28.10 15.52
N MET A 83 -5.35 -27.91 14.33
CA MET A 83 -4.68 -26.66 13.94
C MET A 83 -5.64 -25.47 13.89
N ALA A 84 -6.81 -25.63 13.28
CA ALA A 84 -7.82 -24.59 13.26
C ALA A 84 -8.34 -24.24 14.68
N LYS A 85 -8.50 -25.25 15.54
CA LYS A 85 -8.92 -25.04 16.94
C LYS A 85 -7.81 -24.38 17.76
N LEU A 86 -6.55 -24.76 17.55
CA LEU A 86 -5.39 -24.16 18.19
C LEU A 86 -5.28 -22.68 17.83
N ALA A 87 -5.40 -22.33 16.54
CA ALA A 87 -5.37 -20.95 16.09
C ALA A 87 -6.47 -20.10 16.76
N ARG A 88 -7.71 -20.58 16.82
CA ARG A 88 -8.81 -19.88 17.50
C ARG A 88 -8.59 -19.71 18.99
N LEU A 89 -7.99 -20.69 19.66
CA LEU A 89 -7.69 -20.61 21.09
C LEU A 89 -6.55 -19.64 21.38
N MET A 90 -5.50 -19.62 20.51
CA MET A 90 -4.40 -18.64 20.59
C MET A 90 -4.89 -17.22 20.33
N GLU A 91 -5.77 -17.04 19.35
CA GLU A 91 -6.42 -15.77 19.06
C GLU A 91 -7.22 -15.25 20.28
N LYS A 92 -8.01 -16.13 20.91
CA LYS A 92 -8.79 -15.79 22.09
C LYS A 92 -7.93 -15.42 23.31
N GLU A 93 -6.76 -16.06 23.46
CA GLU A 93 -5.84 -15.75 24.56
C GLU A 93 -5.05 -14.47 24.30
N SER A 94 -4.58 -14.24 23.06
CA SER A 94 -3.88 -13.00 22.68
C SER A 94 -4.78 -11.77 22.79
N SER A 95 -6.07 -11.90 22.48
CA SER A 95 -7.03 -10.80 22.61
C SER A 95 -7.31 -10.40 24.06
N LYS A 96 -7.10 -11.30 25.03
CA LYS A 96 -7.20 -10.98 26.46
C LYS A 96 -5.99 -10.23 26.99
N THR A 97 -4.78 -10.60 26.55
CA THR A 97 -3.52 -9.95 26.94
C THR A 97 -3.43 -8.50 26.43
N VAL A 98 -4.08 -8.19 25.32
CA VAL A 98 -4.11 -6.82 24.75
C VAL A 98 -5.01 -5.88 25.55
N LYS A 99 -6.04 -6.39 26.27
CA LYS A 99 -6.95 -5.56 27.08
C LYS A 99 -6.32 -4.99 28.35
N ASP A 100 -5.27 -5.61 28.86
CA ASP A 100 -4.62 -5.18 30.11
C ASP A 100 -3.54 -4.10 29.92
N SER A 101 -3.19 -3.75 28.68
CA SER A 101 -2.19 -2.72 28.38
C SER A 101 -2.77 -1.41 27.82
N ALA A 102 -4.04 -1.12 28.09
CA ALA A 102 -4.65 0.16 27.73
C ALA A 102 -4.17 1.28 28.67
N GLY A 103 -2.99 1.79 28.42
CA GLY A 103 -2.52 2.95 29.16
C GLY A 103 -1.07 3.30 28.87
N LYS A 104 -0.90 4.43 28.24
CA LYS A 104 0.31 5.21 27.97
C LYS A 104 0.97 4.96 26.62
N SER A 105 1.05 6.04 25.85
CA SER A 105 1.90 6.19 24.67
C SER A 105 3.33 5.75 25.02
N LEU A 106 3.76 4.59 24.51
CA LEU A 106 5.13 4.10 24.68
C LEU A 106 5.97 4.67 23.53
N GLU A 107 6.78 5.66 23.82
CA GLU A 107 7.86 6.08 22.93
C GLU A 107 8.99 5.06 23.04
N ILE A 108 9.20 4.25 22.00
CA ILE A 108 10.33 3.34 21.90
C ILE A 108 11.46 4.09 21.20
N LYS A 109 12.47 4.54 21.95
CA LYS A 109 13.70 5.07 21.37
C LYS A 109 14.65 3.92 21.07
N ASP A 110 14.80 3.59 19.81
CA ASP A 110 15.82 2.64 19.37
C ASP A 110 17.14 3.38 19.16
N ASN A 111 18.02 3.26 20.14
CA ASN A 111 19.38 3.82 20.13
C ASN A 111 20.43 2.76 19.79
N THR A 112 20.03 1.61 19.21
CA THR A 112 20.99 0.58 18.83
C THR A 112 21.95 1.10 17.76
N THR A 113 23.19 1.27 18.12
CA THR A 113 24.30 1.52 17.20
C THR A 113 24.98 0.19 16.92
N HIS A 114 24.91 -0.26 15.68
CA HIS A 114 25.72 -1.40 15.23
C HIS A 114 27.17 -0.91 15.03
N ILE A 115 28.02 -1.19 15.97
CA ILE A 115 29.47 -0.94 15.82
C ILE A 115 30.07 -2.20 15.19
N VAL A 116 30.43 -2.08 13.92
CA VAL A 116 31.21 -3.13 13.25
C VAL A 116 32.69 -2.79 13.53
N GLU A 117 33.40 -3.69 14.20
CA GLU A 117 34.86 -3.53 14.39
C GLU A 117 35.55 -3.38 13.03
N LYS A 118 36.52 -2.45 12.96
CA LYS A 118 37.25 -2.14 11.72
C LYS A 118 37.86 -3.37 11.05
N ASP A 119 38.18 -4.40 11.82
CA ASP A 119 38.83 -5.63 11.35
C ASP A 119 37.92 -6.85 11.32
N ALA A 120 36.60 -6.67 11.50
CA ALA A 120 35.65 -7.79 11.48
C ALA A 120 35.71 -8.59 10.17
N ASN A 121 35.94 -7.92 9.04
CA ASN A 121 36.06 -8.55 7.72
C ASN A 121 37.41 -9.28 7.49
N LYS A 122 38.39 -9.11 8.38
CA LYS A 122 39.70 -9.75 8.29
C LYS A 122 39.85 -10.99 9.18
N LYS A 123 38.84 -11.24 10.04
CA LYS A 123 38.83 -12.41 10.92
C LYS A 123 38.60 -13.68 10.10
N ASP A 124 39.37 -14.71 10.42
CA ASP A 124 39.31 -16.02 9.74
C ASP A 124 38.15 -16.90 10.21
N SER A 125 37.96 -18.03 9.55
CA SER A 125 36.91 -18.99 9.89
C SER A 125 37.05 -19.60 11.27
N ILE A 126 38.30 -19.69 11.79
CA ILE A 126 38.61 -20.28 13.10
C ILE A 126 38.13 -19.34 14.20
N TYR A 127 38.38 -18.03 14.05
CA TYR A 127 37.86 -17.01 14.96
C TYR A 127 36.33 -17.03 15.04
N TRP A 128 35.64 -17.09 13.89
CA TRP A 128 34.20 -17.17 13.85
C TRP A 128 33.63 -18.48 14.38
N ALA A 129 34.33 -19.61 14.18
CA ALA A 129 33.93 -20.89 14.74
C ALA A 129 33.97 -20.89 16.29
N GLY A 130 34.94 -20.20 16.89
CA GLY A 130 35.06 -20.08 18.35
C GLY A 130 34.01 -19.20 19.02
N ILE A 131 33.44 -18.25 18.27
CA ILE A 131 32.41 -17.31 18.79
C ILE A 131 30.99 -17.80 18.55
N ARG A 132 30.79 -18.68 17.57
CA ARG A 132 29.47 -19.21 17.24
C ARG A 132 28.92 -20.09 18.37
N PRO A 133 27.72 -19.77 18.88
CA PRO A 133 27.10 -20.57 19.93
C PRO A 133 26.53 -21.89 19.41
N ILE A 134 26.36 -22.04 18.10
CA ILE A 134 25.90 -23.24 17.42
C ILE A 134 26.90 -23.57 16.31
N PRO A 135 27.50 -24.78 16.27
CA PRO A 135 28.40 -25.20 15.19
C PRO A 135 27.64 -25.27 13.86
N LEU A 136 28.36 -25.02 12.77
CA LEU A 136 27.79 -25.14 11.43
C LEU A 136 27.42 -26.59 11.13
N SER A 137 26.28 -26.80 10.52
CA SER A 137 25.88 -28.07 9.96
C SER A 137 26.75 -28.47 8.76
N ASP A 138 26.79 -29.74 8.40
CA ASP A 138 27.53 -30.23 7.23
C ASP A 138 27.08 -29.58 5.92
N ILE A 139 25.82 -29.24 5.81
CA ILE A 139 25.25 -28.55 4.64
C ILE A 139 25.78 -27.11 4.55
N GLU A 140 25.84 -26.41 5.66
CA GLU A 140 26.38 -25.04 5.74
C GLU A 140 27.88 -25.01 5.47
N LEU A 141 28.63 -25.99 5.98
CA LEU A 141 30.07 -26.16 5.69
C LEU A 141 30.32 -26.41 4.20
N ARG A 142 29.51 -27.25 3.56
CA ARG A 142 29.59 -27.48 2.11
C ARG A 142 29.26 -26.22 1.32
N SER A 143 28.22 -25.48 1.72
CA SER A 143 27.83 -24.22 1.08
C SER A 143 28.92 -23.15 1.18
N LEU A 144 29.59 -23.03 2.33
CA LEU A 144 30.74 -22.13 2.50
C LEU A 144 31.91 -22.53 1.61
N LYS A 145 32.26 -23.82 1.56
CA LYS A 145 33.33 -24.31 0.67
C LYS A 145 33.04 -24.02 -0.81
N ILE A 146 31.79 -24.20 -1.24
CA ILE A 146 31.35 -23.87 -2.61
C ILE A 146 31.44 -22.35 -2.85
N SER A 147 30.97 -21.52 -1.91
CA SER A 147 31.04 -20.06 -1.99
C SER A 147 32.49 -19.56 -2.07
N ASP A 148 33.38 -20.10 -1.26
CA ASP A 148 34.79 -19.73 -1.28
C ASP A 148 35.49 -20.20 -2.54
N SER A 149 35.16 -21.39 -3.05
CA SER A 149 35.65 -21.89 -4.34
C SER A 149 35.18 -20.99 -5.50
N LEU A 150 33.94 -20.53 -5.47
CA LEU A 150 33.40 -19.59 -6.46
C LEU A 150 34.09 -18.21 -6.39
N LYS A 151 34.36 -17.70 -5.18
CA LYS A 151 35.11 -16.45 -4.97
C LYS A 151 36.55 -16.58 -5.49
N ILE A 152 37.21 -17.70 -5.22
CA ILE A 152 38.57 -17.98 -5.73
C ILE A 152 38.52 -18.06 -7.27
N ALA A 153 37.55 -18.75 -7.85
CA ALA A 153 37.40 -18.88 -9.30
C ALA A 153 37.09 -17.51 -9.97
N THR A 154 36.28 -16.67 -9.34
CA THR A 154 36.02 -15.31 -9.85
C THR A 154 37.24 -14.39 -9.70
N ASN A 155 37.99 -14.50 -8.61
CA ASN A 155 39.24 -13.75 -8.41
C ASN A 155 40.34 -14.23 -9.36
N LEU A 156 40.44 -15.54 -9.65
CA LEU A 156 41.38 -16.10 -10.65
C LEU A 156 41.00 -15.67 -12.08
N LYS A 157 39.70 -15.60 -12.40
CA LYS A 157 39.22 -15.03 -13.68
C LYS A 157 39.58 -13.55 -13.77
N ALA A 158 39.37 -12.77 -12.70
CA ALA A 158 39.74 -11.35 -12.66
C ALA A 158 41.27 -11.15 -12.84
N ARG A 159 42.10 -11.97 -12.17
CA ARG A 159 43.58 -11.92 -12.32
C ARG A 159 44.06 -12.38 -13.70
N LYS A 160 43.41 -13.35 -14.35
CA LYS A 160 43.74 -13.75 -15.74
C LYS A 160 43.36 -12.68 -16.75
N THR A 161 42.40 -11.80 -16.44
CA THR A 161 42.02 -10.68 -17.32
C THR A 161 42.98 -9.51 -17.23
N ASP A 162 43.78 -9.40 -16.17
CA ASP A 162 44.75 -8.31 -16.02
C ASP A 162 46.10 -8.54 -16.73
N THR A 163 46.31 -9.73 -17.36
CA THR A 163 47.59 -10.07 -18.01
C THR A 163 47.55 -10.05 -19.54
N ILE A 164 46.45 -9.64 -20.15
CA ILE A 164 46.39 -9.43 -21.58
C ILE A 164 46.02 -7.95 -21.84
N PRO A 165 46.89 -7.13 -22.45
CA PRO A 165 46.53 -5.77 -22.81
C PRO A 165 45.62 -5.78 -24.06
N LEU A 166 44.34 -6.12 -23.85
CA LEU A 166 43.31 -5.89 -24.85
C LEU A 166 42.74 -4.47 -24.65
N THR A 167 43.53 -3.49 -25.05
CA THR A 167 43.20 -2.08 -25.09
C THR A 167 42.07 -1.70 -26.07
N ARG A 168 41.40 -2.67 -26.67
CA ARG A 168 40.37 -2.38 -27.70
C ARG A 168 38.90 -2.64 -27.29
N ASN A 169 38.64 -3.27 -26.16
CA ASN A 169 37.27 -3.64 -25.79
C ASN A 169 36.71 -2.99 -24.51
N LYS A 170 37.52 -2.28 -23.70
CA LYS A 170 36.99 -1.59 -22.49
C LYS A 170 36.06 -0.43 -22.84
N GLU A 171 36.32 0.30 -23.91
CA GLU A 171 35.45 1.39 -24.35
C GLU A 171 34.14 0.88 -24.97
N LYS A 172 34.18 -0.19 -25.78
CA LYS A 172 32.96 -0.80 -26.33
C LYS A 172 32.08 -1.41 -25.23
N GLY A 173 32.66 -2.08 -24.24
CA GLY A 173 31.90 -2.63 -23.10
C GLY A 173 31.29 -1.54 -22.23
N LYS A 174 32.00 -0.44 -22.02
CA LYS A 174 31.50 0.72 -21.28
C LYS A 174 30.39 1.44 -22.04
N PHE A 175 30.56 1.60 -23.38
CA PHE A 175 29.55 2.20 -24.24
C PHE A 175 28.26 1.35 -24.27
N ILE A 176 28.36 0.02 -24.46
CA ILE A 176 27.20 -0.89 -24.46
C ILE A 176 26.49 -0.87 -23.10
N LYS A 177 27.23 -0.85 -21.98
CA LYS A 177 26.66 -0.76 -20.65
C LYS A 177 25.92 0.58 -20.46
N THR A 178 26.56 1.70 -20.79
CA THR A 178 25.94 3.02 -20.70
C THR A 178 24.74 3.16 -21.63
N ALA A 179 24.82 2.64 -22.85
CA ALA A 179 23.69 2.61 -23.77
C ALA A 179 22.54 1.76 -23.21
N GLY A 180 22.82 0.60 -22.61
CA GLY A 180 21.83 -0.23 -21.93
C GLY A 180 21.17 0.49 -20.76
N GLU A 181 21.94 1.17 -19.94
CA GLU A 181 21.44 1.98 -18.82
C GLU A 181 20.49 3.09 -19.32
N ILE A 182 20.82 3.78 -20.38
CA ILE A 182 19.97 4.81 -21.00
C ILE A 182 18.69 4.18 -21.57
N ILE A 183 18.81 3.05 -22.29
CA ILE A 183 17.68 2.42 -22.97
C ILE A 183 16.68 1.82 -21.99
N PHE A 184 17.15 1.06 -20.99
CA PHE A 184 16.29 0.30 -20.07
C PHE A 184 16.04 0.97 -18.74
N GLY A 185 16.67 2.12 -18.47
CA GLY A 185 16.55 2.86 -17.23
C GLY A 185 17.70 2.59 -16.27
N HIS A 186 18.01 3.63 -15.50
CA HIS A 186 19.09 3.59 -14.52
C HIS A 186 18.76 4.44 -13.30
N SER A 187 19.33 4.06 -12.16
CA SER A 187 19.32 4.84 -10.94
C SER A 187 20.74 5.05 -10.47
N TRP A 188 21.11 6.30 -10.32
CA TRP A 188 22.41 6.70 -9.80
C TRP A 188 22.24 7.47 -8.49
N SER A 189 23.12 7.22 -7.53
CA SER A 189 23.17 7.94 -6.27
C SER A 189 24.61 8.14 -5.82
N ASP A 190 24.89 9.27 -5.19
CA ASP A 190 26.20 9.60 -4.65
C ASP A 190 26.20 9.64 -3.11
N THR A 191 27.40 9.74 -2.54
CA THR A 191 27.60 9.83 -1.08
C THR A 191 27.17 11.18 -0.51
N THR A 192 26.93 12.18 -1.35
CA THR A 192 26.46 13.51 -0.93
C THR A 192 24.95 13.55 -0.72
N GLY A 193 24.23 12.45 -1.03
CA GLY A 193 22.78 12.30 -0.94
C GLY A 193 22.05 12.84 -2.16
N PHE A 194 22.70 13.01 -3.29
CA PHE A 194 22.06 13.28 -4.56
C PHE A 194 21.72 11.96 -5.24
N SER A 195 20.53 11.84 -5.82
CA SER A 195 20.15 10.71 -6.66
C SER A 195 19.41 11.17 -7.90
N PHE A 196 19.63 10.45 -8.98
CA PHE A 196 18.95 10.61 -10.27
C PHE A 196 18.50 9.25 -10.76
N SER A 197 17.27 9.17 -11.23
CA SER A 197 16.75 7.95 -11.88
C SER A 197 15.85 8.29 -13.06
N HIS A 198 15.82 7.41 -14.04
CA HIS A 198 14.88 7.48 -15.16
C HIS A 198 14.40 6.07 -15.54
N GLY A 199 13.20 5.99 -16.06
CA GLY A 199 12.51 4.74 -16.37
C GLY A 199 12.97 4.05 -17.67
N GLY A 200 14.00 4.61 -18.35
CA GLY A 200 14.48 4.15 -19.67
C GLY A 200 13.68 4.68 -20.85
N PHE A 201 14.35 4.71 -22.00
CA PHE A 201 13.72 5.12 -23.27
C PHE A 201 12.92 3.97 -23.92
N ILE A 202 13.15 2.70 -23.55
CA ILE A 202 12.34 1.55 -23.96
C ILE A 202 11.67 0.97 -22.73
N ASN A 203 10.49 1.48 -22.42
CA ASN A 203 9.68 1.02 -21.29
C ASN A 203 8.24 0.74 -21.75
N LEU A 204 7.92 -0.54 -21.92
CA LEU A 204 6.58 -0.97 -22.37
C LEU A 204 5.47 -0.53 -21.41
N LYS A 205 5.76 -0.33 -20.11
CA LYS A 205 4.80 0.20 -19.15
C LYS A 205 4.44 1.67 -19.40
N SER A 206 5.28 2.39 -20.15
CA SER A 206 5.06 3.78 -20.55
C SER A 206 4.22 3.92 -21.82
N LEU A 207 4.05 2.82 -22.59
CA LEU A 207 3.19 2.77 -23.75
C LEU A 207 1.77 2.41 -23.31
N ILE A 208 0.84 3.33 -23.46
CA ILE A 208 -0.57 3.13 -23.15
C ILE A 208 -1.43 3.53 -24.35
N PHE A 209 -2.66 3.01 -24.38
CA PHE A 209 -3.63 3.30 -25.42
C PHE A 209 -5.01 3.59 -24.81
N ASN A 210 -5.68 4.59 -25.35
CA ASN A 210 -7.10 4.85 -25.12
C ASN A 210 -7.70 5.54 -26.37
N SER A 211 -9.03 5.58 -26.49
CA SER A 211 -9.69 6.14 -27.67
C SER A 211 -9.55 7.67 -27.82
N VAL A 212 -9.19 8.38 -26.74
CA VAL A 212 -9.06 9.84 -26.71
C VAL A 212 -7.67 10.29 -27.10
N ASP A 213 -6.62 9.74 -26.50
CA ASP A 213 -5.23 10.13 -26.76
C ASP A 213 -4.59 9.28 -27.87
N GLY A 214 -5.26 8.17 -28.29
CA GLY A 214 -4.66 7.17 -29.14
C GLY A 214 -3.54 6.42 -28.42
N PHE A 215 -2.53 5.96 -29.13
CA PHE A 215 -1.28 5.55 -28.51
C PHE A 215 -0.62 6.74 -27.84
N SER A 216 -0.02 6.52 -26.71
CA SER A 216 0.78 7.54 -26.04
C SER A 216 2.00 6.93 -25.38
N TYR A 217 3.11 7.65 -25.42
CA TYR A 217 4.38 7.20 -24.87
C TYR A 217 4.96 8.23 -23.93
N GLY A 218 5.36 7.80 -22.73
CA GLY A 218 5.82 8.68 -21.67
C GLY A 218 7.22 8.37 -21.17
N LEU A 219 7.92 9.41 -20.74
CA LEU A 219 9.20 9.37 -20.06
C LEU A 219 9.06 10.02 -18.69
N ASN A 220 9.66 9.42 -17.68
CA ASN A 220 9.68 9.92 -16.33
C ASN A 220 11.09 9.97 -15.76
N PHE A 221 11.37 11.02 -15.02
CA PHE A 221 12.65 11.26 -14.37
C PHE A 221 12.40 11.54 -12.89
N SER A 222 13.38 11.21 -12.07
CA SER A 222 13.37 11.57 -10.66
C SER A 222 14.74 12.04 -10.24
N ILE A 223 14.78 13.23 -9.68
CA ILE A 223 15.97 13.86 -9.14
C ILE A 223 15.70 14.10 -7.67
N SER A 224 16.55 13.64 -6.78
CA SER A 224 16.39 13.94 -5.37
C SER A 224 17.71 14.33 -4.70
N LYS A 225 17.58 15.19 -3.70
CA LYS A 225 18.69 15.63 -2.84
C LYS A 225 18.26 15.47 -1.39
N SER A 226 19.02 14.65 -0.66
CA SER A 226 18.86 14.48 0.78
C SER A 226 20.02 15.15 1.51
N TRP A 227 19.71 15.90 2.57
CA TRP A 227 20.69 16.57 3.39
C TRP A 227 20.92 15.85 4.73
N LYS A 228 22.06 16.08 5.35
CA LYS A 228 22.40 15.49 6.67
C LYS A 228 21.34 15.77 7.75
N LYS A 229 20.63 16.89 7.67
CA LYS A 229 19.51 17.25 8.55
C LYS A 229 18.21 16.49 8.25
N LYS A 230 18.26 15.44 7.42
CA LYS A 230 17.13 14.58 7.04
C LYS A 230 15.99 15.29 6.30
N SER A 231 16.29 16.41 5.66
CA SER A 231 15.41 17.02 4.68
C SER A 231 15.71 16.43 3.30
N THR A 232 14.68 16.27 2.48
CA THR A 232 14.80 15.73 1.12
C THR A 232 13.98 16.59 0.18
N LEU A 233 14.60 17.04 -0.90
CA LEU A 233 13.93 17.67 -2.03
C LEU A 233 13.89 16.64 -3.16
N SER A 234 12.70 16.37 -3.68
CA SER A 234 12.49 15.50 -4.84
C SER A 234 11.85 16.30 -5.96
N PHE A 235 12.40 16.23 -7.15
CA PHE A 235 11.91 16.85 -8.37
C PHE A 235 11.66 15.75 -9.40
N MET A 236 10.41 15.56 -9.81
CA MET A 236 9.97 14.45 -10.67
C MET A 236 9.24 15.02 -11.89
N PRO A 237 9.96 15.39 -12.95
CA PRO A 237 9.36 15.75 -14.22
C PRO A 237 8.95 14.49 -15.00
N ASP A 238 7.82 14.57 -15.65
CA ASP A 238 7.34 13.57 -16.61
C ASP A 238 6.86 14.25 -17.91
N MET A 239 7.02 13.57 -19.01
CA MET A 239 6.52 14.00 -20.32
C MET A 239 5.91 12.82 -21.06
N ARG A 240 4.87 13.09 -21.86
CA ARG A 240 4.15 12.07 -22.62
C ARG A 240 3.68 12.66 -23.94
N TRP A 241 4.03 12.00 -25.02
CA TRP A 241 3.48 12.32 -26.34
C TRP A 241 2.22 11.50 -26.60
N THR A 242 1.14 12.14 -27.03
CA THR A 242 -0.14 11.51 -27.39
C THR A 242 -0.28 11.58 -28.91
N PHE A 243 -0.26 10.41 -29.57
CA PHE A 243 -0.25 10.33 -31.03
C PHE A 243 -1.61 10.66 -31.66
N GLY A 244 -2.71 10.32 -30.98
CA GLY A 244 -4.06 10.64 -31.49
C GLY A 244 -4.41 12.12 -31.41
N ARG A 245 -3.85 12.84 -30.44
CA ARG A 245 -4.08 14.28 -30.25
C ARG A 245 -2.93 15.14 -30.76
N GLU A 246 -1.82 14.53 -31.15
CA GLU A 246 -0.57 15.20 -31.58
C GLU A 246 -0.09 16.25 -30.56
N GLN A 247 -0.16 15.91 -29.27
CA GLN A 247 0.08 16.85 -28.18
C GLN A 247 1.12 16.31 -27.20
N LEU A 248 2.03 17.19 -26.77
CA LEU A 248 2.95 16.92 -25.67
C LEU A 248 2.25 17.26 -24.34
N MET A 249 2.06 16.23 -23.53
CA MET A 249 1.67 16.35 -22.14
C MET A 249 2.92 16.37 -21.25
N TRP A 250 2.88 17.14 -20.20
CA TRP A 250 3.99 17.24 -19.28
C TRP A 250 3.51 17.41 -17.84
N GLY A 251 4.34 17.05 -16.91
CA GLY A 251 4.08 17.25 -15.49
C GLY A 251 5.36 17.46 -14.70
N ILE A 252 5.25 18.22 -13.66
CA ILE A 252 6.29 18.43 -12.64
C ILE A 252 5.66 18.15 -11.30
N ASN A 253 6.32 17.31 -10.49
CA ASN A 253 5.96 17.07 -9.11
C ASN A 253 7.20 17.33 -8.24
N THR A 254 7.15 18.37 -7.44
CA THR A 254 8.23 18.75 -6.52
C THR A 254 7.75 18.55 -5.10
N ASN A 255 8.50 17.78 -4.30
CA ASN A 255 8.22 17.56 -2.90
C ASN A 255 9.44 17.93 -2.06
N TYR A 256 9.24 18.74 -1.04
CA TYR A 256 10.25 19.08 -0.04
C TYR A 256 9.80 18.59 1.32
N SER A 257 10.42 17.49 1.79
CA SER A 257 10.16 16.91 3.10
C SER A 257 11.23 17.41 4.10
N PHE A 258 10.78 17.92 5.23
CA PHE A 258 11.65 18.45 6.28
C PHE A 258 11.04 18.21 7.66
N ASN A 259 11.85 18.27 8.71
CA ASN A 259 11.42 17.95 10.07
C ASN A 259 10.74 16.57 10.17
N THR A 260 11.56 15.53 10.09
CA THR A 260 11.13 14.11 10.09
C THR A 260 10.38 13.65 11.36
N ILE A 261 10.38 14.47 12.43
CA ILE A 261 9.60 14.23 13.65
C ILE A 261 8.16 14.71 13.46
N LYS A 262 7.95 15.85 12.79
CA LYS A 262 6.63 16.42 12.52
C LYS A 262 6.14 16.13 11.10
N HIS A 263 6.84 15.32 10.34
CA HIS A 263 6.49 14.93 8.96
C HIS A 263 6.09 16.11 8.08
N ARG A 264 6.82 17.25 8.20
CA ARG A 264 6.51 18.44 7.41
C ARG A 264 6.87 18.25 5.96
N GLN A 265 5.93 18.56 5.10
CA GLN A 265 6.08 18.43 3.65
C GLN A 265 5.45 19.62 2.94
N LEU A 266 6.15 20.14 1.93
CA LEU A 266 5.63 21.07 0.94
C LEU A 266 5.62 20.36 -0.41
N PHE A 267 4.60 20.59 -1.21
CA PHE A 267 4.58 20.11 -2.59
C PHE A 267 4.11 21.20 -3.55
N ILE A 268 4.66 21.12 -4.76
CA ILE A 268 4.22 21.92 -5.91
C ILE A 268 4.04 20.95 -7.08
N ARG A 269 2.91 21.03 -7.75
CA ARG A 269 2.62 20.22 -8.93
C ARG A 269 2.09 21.12 -10.02
N ALA A 270 2.60 20.95 -11.23
CA ALA A 270 2.13 21.71 -12.40
C ALA A 270 2.19 20.83 -13.65
N GLY A 271 1.36 21.10 -14.63
CA GLY A 271 1.42 20.38 -15.89
C GLY A 271 0.15 20.43 -16.72
N THR A 272 0.20 19.68 -17.81
CA THR A 272 -0.94 19.40 -18.69
C THR A 272 -1.06 17.92 -18.89
N LYS A 273 -2.23 17.33 -18.56
CA LYS A 273 -2.47 15.87 -18.63
C LYS A 273 -3.90 15.56 -19.06
N SER A 274 -4.09 14.43 -19.73
CA SER A 274 -5.42 13.79 -19.80
C SER A 274 -5.68 13.11 -18.47
N ARG A 275 -6.72 13.52 -17.75
CA ARG A 275 -7.13 12.97 -16.46
C ARG A 275 -8.44 12.23 -16.58
N ASP A 276 -8.57 11.14 -15.85
CA ASP A 276 -9.86 10.51 -15.65
C ASP A 276 -10.76 11.37 -14.78
N ILE A 277 -12.04 11.45 -15.13
CA ILE A 277 -13.05 12.20 -14.34
C ILE A 277 -13.16 11.56 -12.95
N ASN A 278 -13.07 10.23 -12.84
CA ASN A 278 -13.03 9.55 -11.55
C ASN A 278 -11.62 9.59 -10.94
N ASN A 279 -11.37 10.62 -10.15
CA ASN A 279 -10.08 10.80 -9.48
C ASN A 279 -9.90 9.92 -8.21
N GLU A 280 -10.95 9.27 -7.70
CA GLU A 280 -10.92 8.50 -6.45
C GLU A 280 -10.68 6.99 -6.66
N GLY A 281 -10.89 6.51 -7.85
CA GLY A 281 -10.68 5.11 -8.18
C GLY A 281 -11.17 4.82 -9.58
N GLY A 282 -10.28 4.72 -10.50
CA GLY A 282 -10.57 4.38 -11.88
C GLY A 282 -9.94 3.04 -12.27
N ILE A 283 -10.13 2.65 -13.50
CA ILE A 283 -9.42 1.51 -14.07
C ILE A 283 -7.92 1.84 -14.20
N ASN A 284 -7.08 0.86 -13.94
CA ASN A 284 -5.66 0.96 -14.26
C ASN A 284 -5.46 1.24 -15.77
N GLN A 285 -4.61 2.21 -16.11
CA GLN A 285 -4.38 2.63 -17.49
C GLN A 285 -3.92 1.50 -18.41
N PHE A 286 -3.12 0.56 -17.91
CA PHE A 286 -2.69 -0.61 -18.67
C PHE A 286 -3.87 -1.54 -18.98
N MET A 287 -4.74 -1.81 -17.99
CA MET A 287 -5.95 -2.59 -18.20
C MET A 287 -6.91 -1.91 -19.16
N ASN A 288 -7.07 -0.60 -19.05
CA ASN A 288 -7.85 0.17 -20.02
C ASN A 288 -7.27 0.08 -21.43
N SER A 289 -5.94 0.06 -21.56
CA SER A 289 -5.28 -0.13 -22.87
C SER A 289 -5.61 -1.51 -23.46
N LEU A 290 -5.54 -2.56 -22.65
CA LEU A 290 -5.90 -3.92 -23.10
C LEU A 290 -7.37 -4.00 -23.52
N THR A 291 -8.29 -3.48 -22.72
CA THR A 291 -9.72 -3.52 -23.05
C THR A 291 -10.06 -2.65 -24.25
N SER A 292 -9.38 -1.53 -24.42
CA SER A 292 -9.54 -0.69 -25.61
C SER A 292 -9.03 -1.40 -26.86
N LEU A 293 -7.82 -1.93 -26.83
CA LEU A 293 -7.21 -2.58 -28.00
C LEU A 293 -7.87 -3.91 -28.38
N LEU A 294 -8.31 -4.72 -27.40
CA LEU A 294 -8.83 -6.06 -27.65
C LEU A 294 -10.35 -6.10 -27.74
N LEU A 295 -11.05 -5.36 -26.90
CA LEU A 295 -12.51 -5.42 -26.77
C LEU A 295 -13.22 -4.17 -27.30
N LYS A 296 -12.46 -3.17 -27.77
CA LYS A 296 -12.97 -1.85 -28.19
C LYS A 296 -13.82 -1.17 -27.12
N LYS A 297 -13.41 -1.29 -25.86
CA LYS A 297 -14.06 -0.70 -24.69
C LYS A 297 -13.07 0.21 -23.96
N ASN A 298 -13.23 1.52 -24.14
CA ASN A 298 -12.53 2.53 -23.36
C ASN A 298 -13.39 2.92 -22.15
N TYR A 299 -12.93 2.54 -20.96
CA TYR A 299 -13.64 2.83 -19.71
C TYR A 299 -13.23 4.15 -19.07
N LEU A 300 -12.01 4.62 -19.33
CA LEU A 300 -11.58 5.95 -18.88
C LEU A 300 -12.39 7.02 -19.63
N LYS A 301 -12.90 7.98 -18.89
CA LYS A 301 -13.54 9.19 -19.43
C LYS A 301 -12.66 10.38 -19.11
N LEU A 302 -11.94 10.83 -20.13
CA LEU A 302 -10.82 11.74 -19.98
C LEU A 302 -11.22 13.17 -20.29
N TYR A 303 -10.62 14.09 -19.54
CA TYR A 303 -10.62 15.52 -19.83
C TYR A 303 -9.17 16.04 -19.82
N GLU A 304 -8.91 17.13 -20.56
CA GLU A 304 -7.63 17.82 -20.47
C GLU A 304 -7.60 18.67 -19.21
N SER A 305 -6.58 18.52 -18.41
CA SER A 305 -6.31 19.26 -17.20
C SER A 305 -4.99 20.01 -17.34
N LYS A 306 -5.04 21.35 -17.35
CA LYS A 306 -3.88 22.21 -17.13
C LYS A 306 -3.94 22.68 -15.69
N TYR A 307 -2.99 22.25 -14.88
CA TYR A 307 -3.09 22.39 -13.43
C TYR A 307 -1.84 23.00 -12.80
N LEU A 308 -2.09 23.69 -11.69
CA LEU A 308 -1.07 24.16 -10.76
C LEU A 308 -1.60 23.92 -9.35
N SER A 309 -0.86 23.14 -8.57
CA SER A 309 -1.23 22.79 -7.21
C SER A 309 -0.08 23.10 -6.25
N PHE A 310 -0.42 23.61 -5.09
CA PHE A 310 0.49 23.85 -3.98
C PHE A 310 -0.11 23.26 -2.71
N GLY A 311 0.72 22.69 -1.84
CA GLY A 311 0.22 22.19 -0.57
C GLY A 311 1.29 22.03 0.50
N TYR A 312 0.80 22.00 1.73
CA TYR A 312 1.57 21.82 2.95
C TYR A 312 0.91 20.78 3.83
N SER A 313 1.71 19.91 4.42
CA SER A 313 1.27 18.92 5.41
C SER A 313 2.21 18.92 6.61
N SER A 314 1.67 18.77 7.81
CA SER A 314 2.46 18.68 9.05
C SER A 314 1.71 17.93 10.14
N GLU A 315 2.39 17.09 10.87
CA GLU A 315 1.92 16.61 12.15
C GLU A 315 2.06 17.74 13.20
N ILE A 316 0.93 18.27 13.66
CA ILE A 316 0.88 19.38 14.63
C ILE A 316 1.23 18.88 16.03
N ILE A 317 0.51 17.85 16.46
CA ILE A 317 0.78 17.07 17.67
C ILE A 317 0.77 15.60 17.31
N ASN A 318 1.23 14.73 18.20
CA ASN A 318 1.29 13.30 17.94
C ASN A 318 -0.08 12.74 17.53
N GLY A 319 -0.15 12.15 16.34
CA GLY A 319 -1.37 11.59 15.76
C GLY A 319 -2.32 12.61 15.12
N LEU A 320 -2.06 13.92 15.19
CA LEU A 320 -2.87 14.95 14.52
C LEU A 320 -2.09 15.57 13.37
N THR A 321 -2.52 15.30 12.16
CA THR A 321 -1.93 15.86 10.93
C THR A 321 -2.88 16.86 10.30
N LEU A 322 -2.34 18.02 9.93
CA LEU A 322 -3.03 19.05 9.14
C LEU A 322 -2.47 19.03 7.72
N GLN A 323 -3.37 19.06 6.74
CA GLN A 323 -3.05 19.24 5.33
C GLN A 323 -3.78 20.46 4.79
N LEU A 324 -3.06 21.32 4.08
CA LEU A 324 -3.59 22.47 3.38
C LEU A 324 -3.15 22.39 1.93
N SER A 325 -4.04 22.60 0.99
CA SER A 325 -3.67 22.69 -0.42
C SER A 325 -4.59 23.60 -1.19
N THR A 326 -4.06 24.16 -2.28
CA THR A 326 -4.82 24.86 -3.29
C THR A 326 -4.49 24.27 -4.65
N ASN A 327 -5.50 24.21 -5.51
CA ASN A 327 -5.37 23.67 -6.84
C ASN A 327 -6.13 24.56 -7.82
N TYR A 328 -5.41 25.05 -8.83
CA TYR A 328 -5.98 25.72 -10.00
C TYR A 328 -5.95 24.75 -11.17
N GLU A 329 -7.04 24.67 -11.92
CA GLU A 329 -7.18 23.72 -13.03
C GLU A 329 -8.03 24.33 -14.16
N ASP A 330 -7.48 24.40 -15.39
CA ASP A 330 -8.25 24.65 -16.62
C ASP A 330 -8.66 23.27 -17.18
N ARG A 331 -9.94 22.97 -17.14
CA ARG A 331 -10.56 21.68 -17.53
C ARG A 331 -11.22 21.83 -18.88
N ARG A 332 -10.86 20.97 -19.83
CA ARG A 332 -11.45 20.95 -21.17
C ARG A 332 -11.95 19.57 -21.54
N ILE A 333 -13.11 19.54 -22.16
CA ILE A 333 -13.71 18.32 -22.69
C ILE A 333 -12.81 17.74 -23.77
N LEU A 334 -12.70 16.42 -23.78
CA LEU A 334 -11.99 15.66 -24.81
C LEU A 334 -12.96 14.74 -25.54
N HIS A 335 -12.70 14.53 -26.82
CA HIS A 335 -13.43 13.61 -27.68
C HIS A 335 -12.52 12.45 -28.12
N ASN A 336 -13.12 11.36 -28.58
CA ASN A 336 -12.35 10.26 -29.19
C ASN A 336 -11.65 10.76 -30.45
N THR A 337 -10.35 10.49 -30.55
CA THR A 337 -9.54 10.85 -31.75
C THR A 337 -9.30 9.64 -32.65
N THR A 338 -9.47 8.44 -32.13
CA THR A 338 -9.19 7.22 -32.89
C THR A 338 -10.27 6.16 -32.68
N ASN A 339 -10.50 5.39 -33.73
CA ASN A 339 -11.35 4.19 -33.69
C ASN A 339 -10.52 2.90 -33.88
N PHE A 340 -9.20 2.96 -33.68
CA PHE A 340 -8.29 1.82 -33.84
C PHE A 340 -8.53 0.75 -32.75
N SER A 341 -8.49 -0.51 -33.15
CA SER A 341 -8.53 -1.68 -32.27
C SER A 341 -7.83 -2.85 -32.96
N LEU A 342 -7.27 -3.78 -32.21
CA LEU A 342 -6.56 -4.94 -32.77
C LEU A 342 -7.52 -6.05 -33.22
N LEU A 343 -8.60 -6.30 -32.49
CA LEU A 343 -9.50 -7.44 -32.73
C LEU A 343 -10.89 -7.02 -33.21
N GLU A 344 -11.45 -5.95 -32.72
CA GLU A 344 -12.83 -5.53 -32.95
C GLU A 344 -12.91 -4.35 -33.92
N SER A 345 -12.74 -4.60 -35.23
CA SER A 345 -12.73 -3.53 -36.24
C SER A 345 -14.12 -2.99 -36.59
N SER A 346 -15.18 -3.81 -36.45
CA SER A 346 -16.57 -3.45 -36.83
C SER A 346 -17.29 -2.55 -35.86
N LYS A 347 -16.86 -2.48 -34.60
CA LYS A 347 -17.48 -1.62 -33.56
C LYS A 347 -16.89 -0.21 -33.59
N VAL A 348 -17.60 0.72 -32.98
CA VAL A 348 -17.15 2.08 -32.71
C VAL A 348 -17.01 2.25 -31.19
N TYR A 349 -16.03 3.02 -30.75
CA TYR A 349 -15.91 3.36 -29.33
C TYR A 349 -17.13 4.17 -28.87
N SER A 350 -17.62 3.90 -27.66
CA SER A 350 -18.56 4.79 -27.00
C SER A 350 -17.94 6.17 -26.80
N GLU A 351 -18.78 7.21 -26.84
CA GLU A 351 -18.35 8.57 -26.58
C GLU A 351 -17.58 8.71 -25.27
N ASN A 352 -16.70 9.70 -25.20
CA ASN A 352 -15.92 10.00 -24.01
C ASN A 352 -16.74 10.73 -22.94
N ILE A 353 -18.00 10.35 -22.78
CA ILE A 353 -18.93 10.87 -21.79
C ILE A 353 -19.28 9.75 -20.81
N PRO A 354 -19.22 10.00 -19.47
CA PRO A 354 -19.62 9.02 -18.49
C PRO A 354 -21.10 8.66 -18.60
N VAL A 355 -21.43 7.38 -18.38
CA VAL A 355 -22.82 6.96 -18.27
C VAL A 355 -23.25 7.11 -16.82
N ASN A 356 -24.07 8.14 -16.57
CA ASN A 356 -24.58 8.45 -15.25
C ASN A 356 -26.00 9.04 -15.36
N ARG A 357 -26.86 8.76 -14.39
CA ARG A 357 -28.26 9.23 -14.38
C ARG A 357 -28.39 10.76 -14.43
N TYR A 358 -27.50 11.49 -13.80
CA TYR A 358 -27.52 12.95 -13.77
C TYR A 358 -27.12 13.57 -15.10
N LEU A 359 -26.37 12.88 -15.94
CA LEU A 359 -26.02 13.32 -17.29
C LEU A 359 -27.08 12.94 -18.32
N LEU A 360 -27.80 11.82 -18.08
CA LEU A 360 -28.82 11.30 -19.02
C LEU A 360 -30.17 12.02 -18.90
N SER A 361 -30.49 12.57 -17.73
CA SER A 361 -31.84 13.12 -17.47
C SER A 361 -32.11 14.48 -18.11
N GLY A 362 -31.14 15.11 -18.77
CA GLY A 362 -31.35 16.34 -19.56
C GLY A 362 -31.90 17.56 -18.78
N SER A 363 -32.17 17.38 -17.49
CA SER A 363 -32.98 18.32 -16.70
C SER A 363 -32.19 19.52 -16.13
N ASN A 364 -30.85 19.46 -16.12
CA ASN A 364 -30.03 20.55 -15.65
C ASN A 364 -28.79 20.71 -16.53
N GLU A 365 -28.75 21.71 -17.37
CA GLU A 365 -27.57 22.09 -18.14
C GLU A 365 -26.32 22.31 -17.27
N ILE A 366 -26.51 22.58 -15.99
CA ILE A 366 -25.44 22.87 -15.02
C ILE A 366 -24.61 21.66 -14.69
N ASN A 367 -25.20 20.47 -14.64
CA ASN A 367 -24.48 19.23 -14.27
C ASN A 367 -23.70 18.58 -15.42
N ALA A 368 -23.77 19.16 -16.63
CA ALA A 368 -23.07 18.66 -17.81
C ALA A 368 -21.55 18.82 -17.67
N LEU A 369 -20.82 18.04 -18.45
CA LEU A 369 -19.40 18.30 -18.67
C LEU A 369 -19.26 19.56 -19.52
N ARG A 370 -18.44 20.50 -19.06
CA ARG A 370 -18.18 21.78 -19.75
C ARG A 370 -16.72 22.18 -19.59
N ASP A 371 -16.25 22.99 -20.50
CA ASP A 371 -14.97 23.68 -20.35
C ASP A 371 -15.09 24.69 -19.21
N GLN A 372 -14.17 24.56 -18.23
CA GLN A 372 -14.22 25.40 -17.04
C GLN A 372 -12.85 25.63 -16.42
N ARG A 373 -12.69 26.76 -15.77
CA ARG A 373 -11.59 27.00 -14.84
C ARG A 373 -12.05 26.71 -13.44
N HIS A 374 -11.22 26.00 -12.70
CA HIS A 374 -11.51 25.56 -11.34
C HIS A 374 -10.39 25.99 -10.40
N LEU A 375 -10.77 26.55 -9.26
CA LEU A 375 -9.88 26.84 -8.15
C LEU A 375 -10.46 26.20 -6.90
N ASP A 376 -9.65 25.39 -6.19
CA ASP A 376 -10.07 24.86 -4.91
C ASP A 376 -9.06 25.13 -3.78
N PHE A 377 -9.61 25.22 -2.57
CA PHE A 377 -8.88 25.24 -1.32
C PHE A 377 -9.33 24.04 -0.51
N LEU A 378 -8.38 23.19 -0.13
CA LEU A 378 -8.63 21.97 0.64
C LEU A 378 -7.93 22.06 2.00
N THR A 379 -8.70 21.81 3.04
CA THR A 379 -8.19 21.62 4.41
C THR A 379 -8.54 20.21 4.87
N GLY A 380 -7.53 19.42 5.18
CA GLY A 380 -7.67 18.07 5.70
C GLY A 380 -7.10 17.99 7.12
N ILE A 381 -7.83 17.33 8.01
CA ILE A 381 -7.40 17.01 9.37
C ILE A 381 -7.51 15.50 9.53
N SER A 382 -6.41 14.85 9.90
CA SER A 382 -6.38 13.43 10.23
C SER A 382 -5.93 13.27 11.67
N PHE A 383 -6.71 12.55 12.47
CA PHE A 383 -6.44 12.36 13.89
C PHE A 383 -6.55 10.89 14.28
N THR A 384 -5.44 10.35 14.80
CA THR A 384 -5.40 9.02 15.43
C THR A 384 -5.11 9.20 16.92
N PRO A 385 -6.12 9.01 17.81
CA PRO A 385 -5.91 9.14 19.24
C PRO A 385 -4.85 8.17 19.74
N PHE A 386 -4.05 8.59 20.70
CA PHE A 386 -3.03 7.77 21.36
C PHE A 386 -2.09 7.05 20.37
N GLN A 387 -1.77 7.72 19.25
CA GLN A 387 -0.88 7.18 18.22
C GLN A 387 0.45 6.75 18.82
N LYS A 388 0.75 5.46 18.73
CA LYS A 388 2.05 4.92 19.09
C LYS A 388 3.07 5.22 18.00
N TYR A 389 4.32 5.46 18.38
CA TYR A 389 5.39 5.71 17.40
C TYR A 389 6.74 5.25 17.96
N ARG A 390 7.69 5.04 17.07
CA ARG A 390 9.10 4.83 17.38
C ARG A 390 9.94 5.88 16.68
N ILE A 391 11.05 6.26 17.29
CA ILE A 391 12.05 7.13 16.64
C ILE A 391 13.25 6.26 16.28
N HIS A 392 13.51 6.12 14.98
CA HIS A 392 14.69 5.41 14.47
C HIS A 392 15.57 6.39 13.71
N LYS A 393 16.84 6.53 14.15
CA LYS A 393 17.80 7.47 13.55
C LYS A 393 17.25 8.90 13.38
N GLY A 394 16.36 9.34 14.32
CA GLY A 394 15.72 10.66 14.32
C GLY A 394 14.61 10.83 13.28
N ILE A 395 14.06 9.75 12.76
CA ILE A 395 12.83 9.72 11.96
C ILE A 395 11.74 9.12 12.84
N LYS A 396 10.63 9.83 12.98
CA LYS A 396 9.44 9.30 13.66
C LYS A 396 8.73 8.34 12.73
N ILE A 397 8.49 7.12 13.19
CA ILE A 397 7.78 6.07 12.45
C ILE A 397 6.52 5.75 13.25
N PRO A 398 5.32 6.08 12.74
CA PRO A 398 4.07 5.69 13.37
C PRO A 398 3.97 4.16 13.49
N ALA A 399 3.44 3.69 14.60
CA ALA A 399 3.12 2.28 14.82
C ALA A 399 1.60 2.10 14.83
N ASN A 400 1.13 0.86 14.75
CA ASN A 400 -0.30 0.58 14.79
C ASN A 400 -0.93 1.14 16.08
N SER A 401 -2.05 1.81 15.93
CA SER A 401 -2.85 2.34 17.03
C SER A 401 -3.99 1.37 17.37
N ASP A 402 -4.37 1.37 18.64
CA ASP A 402 -5.58 0.65 19.10
C ASP A 402 -6.86 1.46 18.83
N TRP A 403 -6.72 2.68 18.33
CA TRP A 403 -7.81 3.59 18.01
C TRP A 403 -8.01 3.74 16.50
N PRO A 404 -9.23 4.04 16.04
CA PRO A 404 -9.45 4.40 14.65
C PRO A 404 -8.81 5.74 14.32
N THR A 405 -8.56 5.95 13.02
CA THR A 405 -8.19 7.25 12.46
C THR A 405 -9.46 7.96 12.04
N PHE A 406 -9.59 9.21 12.44
CA PHE A 406 -10.67 10.12 12.07
C PHE A 406 -10.12 11.13 11.07
N GLU A 407 -10.81 11.30 9.95
CA GLU A 407 -10.43 12.27 8.92
C GLU A 407 -11.58 13.22 8.64
N LEU A 408 -11.29 14.50 8.60
CA LEU A 408 -12.23 15.54 8.18
C LEU A 408 -11.58 16.31 7.04
N THR A 409 -12.28 16.40 5.91
CA THR A 409 -11.85 17.19 4.76
C THR A 409 -12.92 18.23 4.47
N TRP A 410 -12.50 19.46 4.39
CA TRP A 410 -13.27 20.56 3.84
C TRP A 410 -12.63 21.02 2.54
N LYS A 411 -13.45 21.20 1.49
CA LYS A 411 -13.03 21.71 0.19
C LYS A 411 -13.94 22.85 -0.21
N HIS A 412 -13.37 24.03 -0.42
CA HIS A 412 -14.05 25.16 -1.03
C HIS A 412 -13.66 25.24 -2.49
N GLY A 413 -14.62 25.06 -3.41
CA GLY A 413 -14.40 25.09 -4.84
C GLY A 413 -15.04 26.33 -5.49
N ILE A 414 -14.37 26.88 -6.50
CA ILE A 414 -14.80 28.02 -7.30
C ILE A 414 -14.68 27.58 -8.77
N ASN A 415 -15.79 27.62 -9.50
CA ASN A 415 -15.87 27.31 -10.93
C ASN A 415 -16.18 28.57 -11.75
N GLU A 416 -15.49 28.73 -12.86
CA GLU A 416 -15.74 29.75 -13.89
C GLU A 416 -15.96 29.02 -15.22
N PHE A 417 -17.10 29.26 -15.85
CA PHE A 417 -17.47 28.64 -17.13
C PHE A 417 -17.15 29.57 -18.30
N SER A 418 -16.59 29.01 -19.38
CA SER A 418 -16.22 29.78 -20.56
C SER A 418 -17.44 30.29 -21.37
N GLU A 419 -18.57 29.59 -21.26
CA GLU A 419 -19.75 29.80 -22.11
C GLU A 419 -20.88 30.62 -21.43
N ILE A 420 -20.82 30.81 -20.12
CA ILE A 420 -21.86 31.47 -19.34
C ILE A 420 -21.30 32.77 -18.73
N PRO A 421 -21.75 33.95 -19.18
CA PRO A 421 -21.17 35.23 -18.71
C PRO A 421 -21.50 35.58 -17.25
N GLN A 422 -22.14 34.74 -16.47
CA GLN A 422 -22.65 35.11 -15.14
C GLN A 422 -21.96 34.39 -14.00
N GLY A 423 -20.93 35.03 -13.48
CA GLY A 423 -20.49 34.86 -12.09
C GLY A 423 -19.70 33.62 -11.79
N LEU A 424 -18.87 33.76 -10.78
CA LEU A 424 -18.14 32.64 -10.15
C LEU A 424 -19.13 31.74 -9.40
N ARG A 425 -19.12 30.47 -9.67
CA ARG A 425 -19.90 29.42 -8.98
C ARG A 425 -19.09 28.84 -7.85
N ARG A 426 -19.68 28.72 -6.69
CA ARG A 426 -18.99 28.28 -5.47
C ARG A 426 -19.70 27.11 -4.84
N TYR A 427 -18.92 26.22 -4.23
CA TYR A 427 -19.45 25.13 -3.41
C TYR A 427 -18.54 24.83 -2.25
N ASP A 428 -19.11 24.28 -1.17
CA ASP A 428 -18.40 23.74 -0.02
C ASP A 428 -18.73 22.27 0.13
N MET A 429 -17.69 21.46 0.18
CA MET A 429 -17.75 20.01 0.36
C MET A 429 -17.17 19.64 1.72
N PHE A 430 -17.89 18.81 2.45
CA PHE A 430 -17.39 18.19 3.66
C PHE A 430 -17.37 16.68 3.50
N ARG A 431 -16.28 16.06 3.97
CA ARG A 431 -16.10 14.61 4.03
C ARG A 431 -15.59 14.25 5.40
N PHE A 432 -16.28 13.33 6.03
CA PHE A 432 -15.85 12.71 7.28
C PHE A 432 -15.59 11.23 7.05
N GLU A 433 -14.45 10.74 7.50
CA GLU A 433 -14.08 9.33 7.38
C GLU A 433 -13.57 8.82 8.72
N VAL A 434 -13.93 7.59 9.05
CA VAL A 434 -13.38 6.83 10.16
C VAL A 434 -12.91 5.49 9.65
N SER A 435 -11.66 5.16 9.92
CA SER A 435 -11.09 3.90 9.44
C SER A 435 -10.17 3.25 10.46
N ARG A 436 -10.08 1.94 10.40
CA ARG A 436 -9.16 1.17 11.22
C ARG A 436 -8.76 -0.13 10.54
N ASN A 437 -7.49 -0.48 10.68
CA ASN A 437 -6.95 -1.77 10.35
C ASN A 437 -6.42 -2.43 11.62
N SER A 438 -6.99 -3.57 12.03
CA SER A 438 -6.69 -4.25 13.27
C SER A 438 -6.27 -5.69 13.01
N THR A 439 -5.16 -6.11 13.58
CA THR A 439 -4.83 -7.54 13.66
C THR A 439 -5.66 -8.18 14.77
N ILE A 440 -6.34 -9.27 14.45
CA ILE A 440 -7.12 -10.08 15.39
C ILE A 440 -6.38 -11.39 15.62
N GLY A 441 -5.82 -11.55 16.83
CA GLY A 441 -4.94 -12.66 17.12
C GLY A 441 -3.65 -12.62 16.31
N ALA A 442 -3.08 -13.81 16.01
CA ALA A 442 -1.79 -13.92 15.31
C ALA A 442 -1.91 -13.95 13.79
N PHE A 443 -3.09 -14.24 13.22
CA PHE A 443 -3.21 -14.61 11.81
C PHE A 443 -4.33 -13.90 11.05
N SER A 444 -5.23 -13.23 11.74
CA SER A 444 -6.38 -12.59 11.12
C SER A 444 -6.25 -11.07 11.13
N ASN A 445 -6.88 -10.44 10.17
CA ASN A 445 -6.93 -8.99 10.05
C ASN A 445 -8.37 -8.54 9.82
N PHE A 446 -8.75 -7.44 10.44
CA PHE A 446 -10.05 -6.81 10.23
C PHE A 446 -9.84 -5.34 9.87
N LYS A 447 -10.19 -5.00 8.67
CA LYS A 447 -10.15 -3.64 8.14
C LYS A 447 -11.56 -3.13 7.94
N TRP A 448 -11.83 -1.91 8.38
CA TRP A 448 -13.08 -1.25 8.12
C TRP A 448 -12.88 0.24 7.87
N ARG A 449 -13.76 0.81 7.07
CA ARG A 449 -13.84 2.22 6.76
C ARG A 449 -15.30 2.62 6.63
N ILE A 450 -15.66 3.75 7.23
CA ILE A 450 -16.97 4.40 7.10
C ILE A 450 -16.69 5.82 6.66
N ARG A 451 -17.38 6.27 5.62
CA ARG A 451 -17.24 7.61 5.05
C ARG A 451 -18.61 8.21 4.86
N ALA A 452 -18.76 9.48 5.24
CA ALA A 452 -19.93 10.30 4.93
C ALA A 452 -19.46 11.60 4.26
N ALA A 453 -20.09 12.00 3.17
CA ALA A 453 -19.74 13.25 2.52
C ALA A 453 -20.95 13.92 1.90
N GLY A 454 -20.89 15.24 1.78
CA GLY A 454 -21.95 16.04 1.21
C GLY A 454 -21.46 17.44 0.83
N PHE A 455 -22.27 18.11 0.02
CA PHE A 455 -22.11 19.53 -0.32
C PHE A 455 -23.10 20.36 0.48
N LEU A 456 -22.72 21.57 0.91
CA LEU A 456 -23.66 22.51 1.49
C LEU A 456 -24.62 23.06 0.40
N ASP A 457 -24.11 23.28 -0.80
CA ASP A 457 -24.87 23.63 -1.98
C ASP A 457 -24.35 22.83 -3.18
N ASN A 458 -25.24 22.14 -3.88
CA ASN A 458 -24.90 21.29 -5.02
C ASN A 458 -25.44 21.81 -6.37
N ARG A 459 -26.07 23.01 -6.39
CA ARG A 459 -26.70 23.56 -7.59
C ARG A 459 -25.69 23.97 -8.67
N ASP A 460 -24.50 24.33 -8.27
CA ASP A 460 -23.45 24.86 -9.14
C ASP A 460 -22.32 23.83 -9.43
N LEU A 461 -22.56 22.56 -9.15
CA LEU A 461 -21.61 21.49 -9.38
C LEU A 461 -21.66 21.01 -10.83
N THR A 462 -20.47 20.77 -11.39
CA THR A 462 -20.33 20.01 -12.62
C THR A 462 -20.00 18.55 -12.31
N PHE A 463 -20.15 17.67 -13.30
CA PHE A 463 -19.85 16.26 -13.10
C PHE A 463 -18.40 15.98 -12.67
N TYR A 464 -17.45 16.86 -13.00
CA TYR A 464 -16.06 16.78 -12.51
C TYR A 464 -15.94 16.90 -10.98
N ASP A 465 -16.89 17.59 -10.33
CA ASP A 465 -16.86 17.89 -8.91
C ASP A 465 -17.70 16.90 -8.07
N PHE A 466 -18.43 15.99 -8.71
CA PHE A 466 -19.24 14.98 -8.04
C PHE A 466 -18.39 14.05 -7.17
N PHE A 467 -19.01 13.41 -6.22
CA PHE A 467 -18.40 12.26 -5.54
C PHE A 467 -18.39 11.06 -6.50
N HIS A 468 -17.20 10.63 -6.87
CA HIS A 468 -16.99 9.47 -7.71
C HIS A 468 -16.68 8.25 -6.83
N ILE A 469 -17.69 7.42 -6.62
CA ILE A 469 -17.57 6.23 -5.79
C ILE A 469 -16.67 5.22 -6.49
N ASN A 470 -15.73 4.64 -5.74
CA ASN A 470 -14.79 3.67 -6.29
C ASN A 470 -15.51 2.37 -6.65
N SER A 471 -15.55 2.02 -7.92
CA SER A 471 -16.14 0.79 -8.44
C SER A 471 -15.20 0.11 -9.43
N GLN A 472 -15.15 -1.24 -9.38
CA GLN A 472 -14.21 -2.05 -10.15
C GLN A 472 -14.95 -3.22 -10.83
N PRO A 473 -15.75 -2.95 -11.87
CA PRO A 473 -16.60 -3.98 -12.51
C PRO A 473 -15.85 -4.98 -13.39
N PHE A 474 -14.53 -4.91 -13.43
CA PHE A 474 -13.70 -5.75 -14.29
C PHE A 474 -13.57 -7.18 -13.78
N PRO A 475 -13.62 -8.19 -14.68
CA PRO A 475 -13.32 -9.58 -14.30
C PRO A 475 -11.88 -9.77 -13.81
N VAL A 476 -10.90 -9.04 -14.38
CA VAL A 476 -9.48 -9.12 -13.99
C VAL A 476 -8.99 -7.74 -13.63
N LEU A 477 -8.44 -7.61 -12.43
CA LEU A 477 -7.89 -6.38 -11.88
C LEU A 477 -6.37 -6.52 -11.71
N LEU A 478 -5.66 -5.43 -11.91
CA LEU A 478 -4.24 -5.32 -11.56
C LEU A 478 -4.12 -4.48 -10.30
N ASN A 479 -3.42 -5.01 -9.32
CA ASN A 479 -3.32 -4.52 -7.97
C ASN A 479 -4.64 -4.62 -7.16
N ASN A 480 -4.47 -4.75 -5.87
CA ASN A 480 -5.60 -4.86 -4.95
C ASN A 480 -6.28 -3.50 -4.81
N PHE A 481 -7.52 -3.40 -5.25
CA PHE A 481 -8.37 -2.24 -5.01
C PHE A 481 -9.05 -2.41 -3.65
N GLU A 482 -8.49 -1.78 -2.65
CA GLU A 482 -9.12 -1.72 -1.34
C GLU A 482 -10.28 -0.73 -1.38
N ASP A 483 -11.33 -1.05 -0.63
CA ASP A 483 -12.48 -0.16 -0.43
C ASP A 483 -13.17 0.24 -1.75
N ALA A 484 -13.46 -0.73 -2.62
CA ALA A 484 -14.16 -0.57 -3.87
C ALA A 484 -15.37 -1.50 -3.97
N PHE A 485 -16.40 -1.06 -4.70
CA PHE A 485 -17.51 -1.91 -5.13
C PHE A 485 -17.11 -2.70 -6.36
N MET A 486 -17.37 -4.00 -6.38
CA MET A 486 -16.89 -4.92 -7.42
C MET A 486 -17.87 -5.11 -8.57
N ILE A 487 -19.14 -4.73 -8.42
CA ILE A 487 -20.18 -5.02 -9.39
C ILE A 487 -20.62 -3.78 -10.19
N PRO A 488 -20.88 -2.61 -9.58
CA PRO A 488 -21.44 -1.46 -10.30
C PRO A 488 -20.51 -0.95 -11.39
N SER A 489 -21.09 -0.50 -12.50
CA SER A 489 -20.33 0.10 -13.61
C SER A 489 -19.62 1.37 -13.19
N PHE A 490 -18.52 1.71 -13.86
CA PHE A 490 -17.81 2.97 -13.66
C PHE A 490 -18.77 4.15 -13.80
N TYR A 491 -18.60 5.15 -12.92
CA TYR A 491 -19.39 6.38 -12.82
C TYR A 491 -20.88 6.19 -12.49
N SER A 492 -21.43 4.95 -12.50
CA SER A 492 -22.88 4.74 -12.24
C SER A 492 -23.30 5.18 -10.84
N LEU A 493 -22.38 5.10 -9.87
CA LEU A 493 -22.60 5.51 -8.48
C LEU A 493 -22.16 6.96 -8.21
N SER A 494 -21.67 7.71 -9.21
CA SER A 494 -21.28 9.10 -9.01
C SER A 494 -22.48 9.98 -8.67
N THR A 495 -22.36 10.83 -7.65
CA THR A 495 -23.47 11.61 -7.09
C THR A 495 -23.03 13.00 -6.63
N PRO A 496 -23.87 14.05 -6.83
CA PRO A 496 -23.70 15.36 -6.20
C PRO A 496 -24.39 15.43 -4.83
N GLU A 497 -25.01 14.36 -4.38
CA GLU A 497 -25.80 14.29 -3.17
C GLU A 497 -24.97 13.84 -1.97
N PHE A 498 -25.55 14.03 -0.79
CA PHE A 498 -25.02 13.42 0.43
C PHE A 498 -25.00 11.89 0.28
N TYR A 499 -23.91 11.26 0.69
CA TYR A 499 -23.81 9.81 0.73
C TYR A 499 -23.11 9.32 2.01
N VAL A 500 -23.40 8.08 2.34
CA VAL A 500 -22.68 7.30 3.34
C VAL A 500 -22.20 6.00 2.68
N GLU A 501 -20.92 5.70 2.82
CA GLU A 501 -20.36 4.41 2.41
C GLU A 501 -19.65 3.72 3.57
N ALA A 502 -19.69 2.39 3.57
CA ALA A 502 -18.98 1.56 4.52
C ALA A 502 -18.35 0.36 3.83
N HIS A 503 -17.13 0.04 4.19
CA HIS A 503 -16.42 -1.13 3.71
C HIS A 503 -15.83 -1.89 4.91
N LEU A 504 -16.10 -3.18 4.98
CA LEU A 504 -15.56 -4.08 5.99
C LEU A 504 -14.90 -5.26 5.28
N LYS A 505 -13.69 -5.62 5.68
CA LYS A 505 -12.96 -6.79 5.18
C LYS A 505 -12.35 -7.55 6.33
N TYR A 506 -12.73 -8.80 6.47
CA TYR A 506 -12.14 -9.75 7.42
C TYR A 506 -11.29 -10.75 6.65
N THR A 507 -10.01 -10.82 6.97
CA THR A 507 -9.03 -11.71 6.33
C THR A 507 -8.52 -12.72 7.35
N THR A 508 -8.58 -14.00 7.03
CA THR A 508 -8.07 -15.06 7.89
C THR A 508 -7.66 -16.29 7.07
N PRO A 509 -6.66 -17.06 7.50
CA PRO A 509 -6.34 -18.34 6.86
C PRO A 509 -7.20 -19.52 7.34
N TYR A 510 -8.18 -19.33 8.24
CA TYR A 510 -8.80 -20.43 9.01
C TYR A 510 -10.34 -20.46 8.95
N LEU A 511 -10.96 -20.10 7.84
CA LEU A 511 -12.42 -20.26 7.68
C LEU A 511 -12.77 -21.66 7.13
N LEU A 512 -12.67 -21.84 5.83
CA LEU A 512 -13.07 -23.06 5.11
C LEU A 512 -11.89 -23.79 4.48
N LEU A 513 -10.94 -23.06 3.87
CA LEU A 513 -9.86 -23.65 3.08
C LEU A 513 -8.96 -24.57 3.90
N LYS A 514 -8.63 -24.20 5.12
CA LYS A 514 -7.78 -25.02 5.99
C LYS A 514 -8.45 -26.30 6.48
N LEU A 515 -9.75 -26.45 6.27
CA LEU A 515 -10.46 -27.69 6.52
C LEU A 515 -10.27 -28.71 5.38
N LEU A 516 -9.86 -28.24 4.19
CA LEU A 516 -9.59 -29.09 3.03
C LEU A 516 -8.14 -29.63 3.12
N PRO A 517 -7.93 -30.94 2.98
CA PRO A 517 -6.61 -31.57 3.14
C PRO A 517 -5.55 -30.99 2.19
N VAL A 518 -5.93 -30.71 0.93
CA VAL A 518 -5.04 -30.18 -0.11
C VAL A 518 -4.64 -28.72 0.17
N MET A 519 -5.52 -27.95 0.80
CA MET A 519 -5.35 -26.50 1.03
C MET A 519 -4.74 -26.18 2.39
N SER A 520 -4.64 -27.17 3.29
CA SER A 520 -4.19 -26.95 4.68
C SER A 520 -2.77 -26.39 4.79
N ASN A 521 -1.88 -26.74 3.86
CA ASN A 521 -0.47 -26.35 3.86
C ASN A 521 -0.16 -25.16 2.94
N THR A 522 -1.19 -24.50 2.39
CA THR A 522 -1.00 -23.32 1.54
C THR A 522 -0.93 -22.04 2.38
N LEU A 523 -0.34 -20.98 1.84
CA LEU A 523 -0.34 -19.63 2.43
C LEU A 523 -1.60 -18.82 2.10
N MET A 524 -2.55 -19.42 1.40
CA MET A 524 -3.78 -18.76 0.99
C MET A 524 -4.57 -18.25 2.19
N ARG A 525 -5.20 -17.11 2.01
CA ARG A 525 -6.08 -16.47 2.99
C ARG A 525 -7.46 -16.29 2.42
N GLU A 526 -8.45 -16.37 3.27
CA GLU A 526 -9.85 -16.17 2.96
C GLU A 526 -10.27 -14.78 3.41
N ASN A 527 -11.00 -14.07 2.56
CA ASN A 527 -11.53 -12.76 2.87
C ASN A 527 -13.04 -12.79 2.77
N ILE A 528 -13.70 -12.22 3.76
CA ILE A 528 -15.10 -11.86 3.73
C ILE A 528 -15.17 -10.34 3.68
N SER A 529 -15.90 -9.80 2.71
CA SER A 529 -16.12 -8.38 2.55
C SER A 529 -17.60 -8.04 2.57
N LEU A 530 -17.91 -6.89 3.14
CA LEU A 530 -19.22 -6.26 3.13
C LEU A 530 -19.03 -4.79 2.79
N SER A 531 -19.69 -4.33 1.74
CA SER A 531 -19.68 -2.93 1.32
C SER A 531 -21.11 -2.40 1.24
N TYR A 532 -21.31 -1.16 1.69
CA TYR A 532 -22.61 -0.49 1.71
C TYR A 532 -22.47 0.93 1.15
N LEU A 533 -23.45 1.36 0.37
CA LEU A 533 -23.61 2.73 -0.12
C LEU A 533 -25.06 3.16 0.01
N GLY A 534 -25.30 4.19 0.82
CA GLY A 534 -26.57 4.89 0.90
C GLY A 534 -26.46 6.29 0.30
N THR A 535 -27.40 6.67 -0.55
CA THR A 535 -27.55 8.01 -1.12
C THR A 535 -29.01 8.45 -1.07
N ARG A 536 -29.27 9.73 -1.19
CA ARG A 536 -30.64 10.25 -1.08
C ARG A 536 -31.60 9.77 -2.17
N PHE A 537 -31.13 9.54 -3.38
CA PHE A 537 -31.97 9.31 -4.56
C PHE A 537 -31.70 7.97 -5.26
N GLN A 538 -30.89 7.12 -4.68
CA GLN A 538 -30.65 5.78 -5.16
C GLN A 538 -31.07 4.77 -4.08
N PRO A 539 -31.54 3.58 -4.46
CA PRO A 539 -31.72 2.51 -3.50
C PRO A 539 -30.43 2.22 -2.74
N ASP A 540 -30.54 1.86 -1.49
CA ASP A 540 -29.38 1.45 -0.69
C ASP A 540 -28.72 0.26 -1.36
N TYR A 541 -27.42 0.39 -1.68
CA TYR A 541 -26.66 -0.65 -2.35
C TYR A 541 -25.77 -1.39 -1.35
N THR A 542 -25.91 -2.70 -1.30
CA THR A 542 -25.08 -3.57 -0.46
C THR A 542 -24.37 -4.60 -1.33
N GLU A 543 -23.11 -4.88 -1.03
CA GLU A 543 -22.31 -5.89 -1.70
C GLU A 543 -21.63 -6.81 -0.70
N ILE A 544 -21.82 -8.11 -0.86
CA ILE A 544 -21.20 -9.15 -0.04
C ILE A 544 -20.21 -9.90 -0.92
N GLY A 545 -18.98 -10.06 -0.45
CA GLY A 545 -17.92 -10.75 -1.17
C GLY A 545 -17.23 -11.83 -0.34
N TYR A 546 -16.84 -12.90 -1.03
CA TYR A 546 -15.92 -13.91 -0.54
C TYR A 546 -14.79 -14.07 -1.54
N SER A 547 -13.53 -13.96 -1.06
CA SER A 547 -12.37 -14.13 -1.91
C SER A 547 -11.27 -14.94 -1.24
N ILE A 548 -10.41 -15.52 -2.07
CA ILE A 548 -9.21 -16.25 -1.66
C ILE A 548 -8.02 -15.48 -2.21
N SER A 549 -7.15 -15.00 -1.33
CA SER A 549 -5.94 -14.27 -1.67
C SER A 549 -4.68 -15.11 -1.43
N GLU A 550 -3.51 -14.57 -1.84
CA GLU A 550 -2.22 -15.25 -1.79
C GLU A 550 -2.15 -16.52 -2.70
N ILE A 551 -2.98 -16.58 -3.72
CA ILE A 551 -2.91 -17.63 -4.73
C ILE A 551 -1.60 -17.43 -5.51
N LEU A 552 -0.68 -18.40 -5.45
CA LEU A 552 0.67 -18.28 -6.03
C LEU A 552 1.40 -16.99 -5.62
N PHE A 553 1.13 -16.47 -4.42
CA PHE A 553 1.65 -15.23 -3.83
C PHE A 553 1.21 -13.91 -4.48
N ILE A 554 0.61 -13.94 -5.65
CA ILE A 554 0.24 -12.74 -6.42
C ILE A 554 -1.25 -12.64 -6.76
N GLY A 555 -2.01 -13.72 -6.60
CA GLY A 555 -3.39 -13.79 -7.07
C GLY A 555 -4.42 -13.69 -5.94
N GLU A 556 -5.56 -13.08 -6.25
CA GLU A 556 -6.79 -13.15 -5.47
C GLU A 556 -7.95 -13.49 -6.41
N LEU A 557 -8.83 -14.41 -6.01
CA LEU A 557 -10.05 -14.77 -6.74
C LEU A 557 -11.24 -14.62 -5.81
N GLY A 558 -12.26 -13.87 -6.23
CA GLY A 558 -13.43 -13.59 -5.41
C GLY A 558 -14.74 -13.63 -6.16
N VAL A 559 -15.80 -13.89 -5.42
CA VAL A 559 -17.20 -13.82 -5.86
C VAL A 559 -17.90 -12.77 -5.01
N TYR A 560 -18.67 -11.91 -5.67
CA TYR A 560 -19.35 -10.78 -5.05
C TYR A 560 -20.82 -10.79 -5.48
N ALA A 561 -21.73 -10.59 -4.52
CA ALA A 561 -23.17 -10.49 -4.76
C ALA A 561 -23.67 -9.10 -4.36
N GLY A 562 -24.35 -8.43 -5.26
CA GLY A 562 -24.90 -7.09 -5.07
C GLY A 562 -26.41 -7.10 -4.85
N PHE A 563 -26.88 -6.21 -4.00
CA PHE A 563 -28.27 -6.07 -3.59
C PHE A 563 -28.68 -4.58 -3.62
N ASP A 564 -29.88 -4.29 -4.16
CA ASP A 564 -30.53 -2.99 -4.05
C ASP A 564 -31.68 -3.12 -3.06
N ASP A 565 -31.72 -2.35 -1.97
CA ASP A 565 -32.73 -2.42 -0.90
C ASP A 565 -33.03 -3.88 -0.47
N THR A 566 -32.00 -4.66 -0.20
CA THR A 566 -32.11 -6.09 0.17
C THR A 566 -32.51 -7.04 -0.96
N LYS A 567 -32.89 -6.55 -2.14
CA LYS A 567 -33.21 -7.39 -3.29
C LYS A 567 -31.96 -7.75 -4.07
N TYR A 568 -31.78 -9.04 -4.35
CA TYR A 568 -30.67 -9.50 -5.19
C TYR A 568 -30.69 -8.80 -6.56
N LYS A 569 -29.55 -8.25 -6.95
CA LYS A 569 -29.35 -7.54 -8.22
C LYS A 569 -28.49 -8.35 -9.19
N SER A 570 -27.30 -8.74 -8.78
CA SER A 570 -26.34 -9.40 -9.64
C SER A 570 -25.21 -10.06 -8.86
N VAL A 571 -24.48 -10.95 -9.52
CA VAL A 571 -23.26 -11.57 -9.02
C VAL A 571 -22.12 -11.31 -9.98
N GLY A 572 -20.90 -11.18 -9.46
CA GLY A 572 -19.69 -11.01 -10.25
C GLY A 572 -18.52 -11.80 -9.71
N VAL A 573 -17.70 -12.33 -10.61
CA VAL A 573 -16.42 -12.98 -10.27
C VAL A 573 -15.29 -12.01 -10.62
N ARG A 574 -14.32 -11.89 -9.72
CA ARG A 574 -13.15 -11.01 -9.88
C ARG A 574 -11.86 -11.77 -9.60
N ALA A 575 -10.92 -11.63 -10.52
CA ALA A 575 -9.55 -12.07 -10.32
C ALA A 575 -8.68 -10.83 -10.15
N VAL A 576 -7.83 -10.81 -9.12
CA VAL A 576 -6.88 -9.70 -8.87
C VAL A 576 -5.47 -10.26 -8.99
N LEU A 577 -4.62 -9.57 -9.73
CA LEU A 577 -3.20 -9.88 -9.84
C LEU A 577 -2.41 -8.75 -9.18
N ASN A 578 -1.72 -9.07 -8.10
CA ASN A 578 -0.89 -8.14 -7.35
C ASN A 578 0.57 -8.30 -7.79
N PHE A 579 1.12 -7.30 -8.46
CA PHE A 579 2.53 -7.24 -8.79
C PHE A 579 3.25 -6.34 -7.77
N HIS A 580 4.03 -6.93 -6.89
CA HIS A 580 4.84 -6.24 -5.88
C HIS A 580 6.15 -5.69 -6.45
#